data_a74408cc304923d9e3c96b2d1c0ccea5
#
_entry.id   a74408cc304923d9e3c96b2d1c0ccea5
#
_cell.length_a   1.000
_cell.length_b   1.000
_cell.length_c   1.000
_cell.angle_alpha   90.00
_cell.angle_beta   90.00
_cell.angle_gamma   90.00
#
_symmetry.space_group_name_H-M   'P 1'
#
loop_
_entity.id
_entity.type
_entity.pdbx_description
1 polymer ?
#
loop_
_entity_poly.entity_id
_entity_poly.type
_entity_poly.pdbx_seq_one_letter_code
_entity_poly.pdbx_strand_id
1 'polypeptide(L)'
;ARFYDAHFRVDRTLHAVIRNRLLAGAALDYTPEAALDYGITVPGFQADWLPAGPLAVLLTATSRDDKLWPESEWIIVARDLIRRGLTPVLPGGNVTERERAARIAQAVDGAVAAPALGIRELAGIIARSRLAIGVDTGLAHLATALKIPTLALYTATDPALTGVLGSGWFRNLGGKNASPSATEVLTAADEALQA
;
A
#
# COMPACT_ATOMS: atom_id res chain seq x y z
N ALA A 1 -20.10 -17.81 -19.89
CA ALA A 1 -19.70 -18.97 -19.12
C ALA A 1 -19.87 -20.36 -19.84
N ARG A 2 -19.85 -20.39 -21.17
CA ARG A 2 -19.92 -21.65 -21.96
C ARG A 2 -18.59 -22.44 -22.04
N PHE A 3 -17.51 -21.90 -21.45
CA PHE A 3 -16.14 -22.41 -21.60
C PHE A 3 -15.54 -22.91 -20.29
N TYR A 4 -16.34 -23.04 -19.23
CA TYR A 4 -15.87 -23.52 -17.92
C TYR A 4 -16.50 -24.88 -17.61
N ASP A 5 -15.69 -25.82 -17.12
CA ASP A 5 -16.12 -27.18 -16.76
C ASP A 5 -16.83 -27.21 -15.39
N ALA A 6 -16.55 -26.21 -14.52
CA ALA A 6 -17.19 -26.11 -13.22
C ALA A 6 -17.56 -24.66 -12.87
N HIS A 7 -18.58 -24.51 -12.03
CA HIS A 7 -19.10 -23.23 -11.56
C HIS A 7 -19.30 -23.28 -10.05
N PHE A 8 -18.73 -22.28 -9.37
CA PHE A 8 -18.83 -22.15 -7.91
C PHE A 8 -19.52 -20.84 -7.56
N ARG A 9 -20.40 -20.87 -6.55
CA ARG A 9 -21.06 -19.69 -6.01
C ARG A 9 -20.28 -19.18 -4.82
N VAL A 10 -19.84 -17.90 -4.86
CA VAL A 10 -19.24 -17.19 -3.75
C VAL A 10 -19.97 -15.87 -3.57
N ASP A 11 -20.29 -15.52 -2.34
CA ASP A 11 -21.01 -14.29 -2.02
C ASP A 11 -20.18 -13.07 -2.45
N ARG A 12 -20.78 -12.19 -3.25
CA ARG A 12 -20.16 -10.98 -3.79
C ARG A 12 -20.06 -9.84 -2.78
N THR A 13 -20.76 -9.93 -1.67
CA THR A 13 -20.68 -8.93 -0.57
C THR A 13 -19.46 -9.12 0.29
N LEU A 14 -18.80 -10.28 0.19
CA LEU A 14 -17.54 -10.55 0.90
C LEU A 14 -16.37 -9.79 0.29
N HIS A 15 -15.36 -9.49 1.09
CA HIS A 15 -14.10 -8.91 0.66
C HIS A 15 -13.42 -9.74 -0.45
N ALA A 16 -12.81 -9.08 -1.44
CA ALA A 16 -12.23 -9.73 -2.62
C ALA A 16 -11.22 -10.84 -2.29
N VAL A 17 -10.36 -10.64 -1.29
CA VAL A 17 -9.40 -11.66 -0.82
C VAL A 17 -10.13 -12.91 -0.31
N ILE A 18 -11.17 -12.72 0.51
CA ILE A 18 -11.96 -13.82 1.06
C ILE A 18 -12.68 -14.57 -0.07
N ARG A 19 -13.32 -13.84 -1.00
CA ARG A 19 -13.98 -14.46 -2.16
C ARG A 19 -13.02 -15.32 -2.98
N ASN A 20 -11.82 -14.80 -3.28
CA ASN A 20 -10.83 -15.53 -4.07
C ASN A 20 -10.37 -16.81 -3.35
N ARG A 21 -10.16 -16.74 -2.02
CA ARG A 21 -9.79 -17.90 -1.21
C ARG A 21 -10.90 -18.94 -1.17
N LEU A 22 -12.16 -18.54 -0.95
CA LEU A 22 -13.31 -19.44 -0.97
C LEU A 22 -13.50 -20.07 -2.35
N LEU A 23 -13.34 -19.29 -3.43
CA LEU A 23 -13.42 -19.83 -4.78
C LEU A 23 -12.31 -20.85 -5.05
N ALA A 24 -11.08 -20.57 -4.66
CA ALA A 24 -9.97 -21.50 -4.79
C ALA A 24 -10.20 -22.77 -3.95
N GLY A 25 -10.67 -22.63 -2.70
CA GLY A 25 -11.01 -23.77 -1.85
C GLY A 25 -12.08 -24.66 -2.45
N ALA A 26 -13.16 -24.06 -2.97
CA ALA A 26 -14.22 -24.80 -3.64
C ALA A 26 -13.77 -25.47 -4.93
N ALA A 27 -12.88 -24.84 -5.71
CA ALA A 27 -12.38 -25.38 -6.96
C ALA A 27 -11.34 -26.52 -6.76
N LEU A 28 -10.59 -26.48 -5.67
CA LEU A 28 -9.49 -27.41 -5.37
C LEU A 28 -9.82 -28.37 -4.21
N ASP A 29 -11.06 -28.37 -3.75
CA ASP A 29 -11.58 -29.22 -2.68
C ASP A 29 -10.79 -29.16 -1.36
N TYR A 30 -10.57 -27.90 -0.87
CA TYR A 30 -9.99 -27.67 0.45
C TYR A 30 -10.69 -26.52 1.18
N THR A 31 -10.61 -26.51 2.52
CA THR A 31 -11.10 -25.41 3.33
C THR A 31 -9.97 -24.40 3.56
N PRO A 32 -10.10 -23.14 3.11
CA PRO A 32 -9.10 -22.12 3.37
C PRO A 32 -8.94 -21.87 4.88
N GLU A 33 -7.71 -21.79 5.35
CA GLU A 33 -7.41 -21.44 6.74
C GLU A 33 -7.96 -20.05 7.08
N ALA A 34 -8.32 -19.82 8.36
CA ALA A 34 -8.79 -18.51 8.80
C ALA A 34 -7.66 -17.44 8.73
N ALA A 35 -6.42 -17.85 9.01
CA ALA A 35 -5.27 -16.96 8.99
C ALA A 35 -4.97 -16.47 7.56
N LEU A 36 -4.62 -15.18 7.45
CA LEU A 36 -4.21 -14.54 6.22
C LEU A 36 -2.69 -14.50 6.14
N ASP A 37 -2.07 -15.56 5.62
CA ASP A 37 -0.67 -15.56 5.24
C ASP A 37 -0.56 -15.64 3.72
N TYR A 38 0.14 -14.66 3.14
CA TYR A 38 0.35 -14.59 1.69
C TYR A 38 1.59 -15.38 1.25
N GLY A 39 2.42 -15.86 2.19
CA GLY A 39 3.62 -16.63 1.91
C GLY A 39 4.68 -15.87 1.11
N ILE A 40 4.64 -14.53 1.10
CA ILE A 40 5.57 -13.71 0.33
C ILE A 40 6.82 -13.44 1.15
N THR A 41 7.96 -13.84 0.62
CA THR A 41 9.29 -13.47 1.13
C THR A 41 10.03 -12.65 0.08
N VAL A 42 10.79 -11.65 0.53
CA VAL A 42 11.52 -10.75 -0.36
C VAL A 42 12.99 -10.73 0.05
N PRO A 43 13.93 -10.87 -0.88
CA PRO A 43 15.34 -10.66 -0.57
C PRO A 43 15.58 -9.21 -0.16
N GLY A 44 16.56 -8.99 0.74
CA GLY A 44 16.96 -7.65 1.14
C GLY A 44 17.37 -6.81 -0.07
N PHE A 45 16.98 -5.54 -0.09
CA PHE A 45 17.36 -4.59 -1.11
C PHE A 45 18.20 -3.46 -0.51
N GLN A 46 19.33 -3.18 -1.16
CA GLN A 46 20.22 -2.06 -0.84
C GLN A 46 20.62 -1.38 -2.15
N ALA A 47 20.76 -0.05 -2.09
CA ALA A 47 21.24 0.75 -3.21
C ALA A 47 21.87 2.04 -2.65
N ASP A 48 22.85 2.60 -3.35
CA ASP A 48 23.60 3.78 -2.89
C ASP A 48 22.70 5.02 -2.68
N TRP A 49 21.64 5.12 -3.48
CA TRP A 49 20.67 6.22 -3.36
C TRP A 49 19.67 6.03 -2.20
N LEU A 50 19.54 4.82 -1.64
CA LEU A 50 18.57 4.50 -0.59
C LEU A 50 19.17 4.75 0.80
N PRO A 51 18.59 5.65 1.61
CA PRO A 51 19.11 5.96 2.94
C PRO A 51 19.22 4.74 3.86
N ALA A 52 20.26 4.71 4.67
CA ALA A 52 20.52 3.61 5.60
C ALA A 52 19.56 3.57 6.79
N GLY A 53 18.98 4.71 7.18
CA GLY A 53 18.09 4.87 8.33
C GLY A 53 16.70 4.23 8.18
N PRO A 54 15.83 4.45 9.17
CA PRO A 54 14.43 4.02 9.11
C PRO A 54 13.68 4.69 7.94
N LEU A 55 12.92 3.91 7.19
CA LEU A 55 12.19 4.38 6.01
C LEU A 55 10.67 4.36 6.24
N ALA A 56 9.98 5.29 5.58
CA ALA A 56 8.56 5.20 5.29
C ALA A 56 8.37 5.23 3.77
N VAL A 57 7.68 4.25 3.19
CA VAL A 57 7.39 4.27 1.75
C VAL A 57 6.05 4.95 1.50
N LEU A 58 6.04 5.96 0.61
CA LEU A 58 4.85 6.72 0.21
C LEU A 58 4.45 6.33 -1.22
N LEU A 59 3.40 5.54 -1.35
CA LEU A 59 2.90 5.00 -2.62
C LEU A 59 1.85 5.96 -3.19
N THR A 60 2.33 7.05 -3.81
CA THR A 60 1.50 8.19 -4.21
C THR A 60 0.78 8.00 -5.55
N ALA A 61 1.07 6.91 -6.26
CA ALA A 61 0.61 6.65 -7.61
C ALA A 61 -0.40 5.51 -7.70
N THR A 62 -1.34 5.62 -8.62
CA THR A 62 -2.37 4.63 -8.93
C THR A 62 -2.76 4.73 -10.39
N SER A 63 -3.45 3.71 -10.92
CA SER A 63 -3.87 3.63 -12.33
C SER A 63 -5.00 4.59 -12.73
N ARG A 64 -5.63 5.29 -11.76
CA ARG A 64 -6.78 6.17 -11.99
C ARG A 64 -6.62 7.47 -11.23
N ASP A 65 -6.82 8.61 -11.92
CA ASP A 65 -6.62 9.94 -11.34
C ASP A 65 -7.60 10.25 -10.19
N ASP A 66 -8.82 9.71 -10.23
CA ASP A 66 -9.83 9.89 -9.17
C ASP A 66 -9.47 9.20 -7.84
N LYS A 67 -8.47 8.32 -7.85
CA LYS A 67 -7.90 7.68 -6.66
C LYS A 67 -6.68 8.41 -6.10
N LEU A 68 -6.22 9.45 -6.78
CA LEU A 68 -5.06 10.23 -6.31
C LEU A 68 -5.43 11.05 -5.08
N TRP A 69 -4.53 11.07 -4.12
CA TRP A 69 -4.61 11.95 -2.96
C TRP A 69 -3.80 13.23 -3.24
N PRO A 70 -4.23 14.43 -2.76
CA PRO A 70 -3.58 15.69 -3.11
C PRO A 70 -2.09 15.73 -2.75
N GLU A 71 -1.26 16.36 -3.60
CA GLU A 71 0.18 16.51 -3.33
C GLU A 71 0.46 17.32 -2.06
N SER A 72 -0.37 18.33 -1.77
CA SER A 72 -0.29 19.12 -0.54
C SER A 72 -0.42 18.27 0.73
N GLU A 73 -1.32 17.31 0.73
CA GLU A 73 -1.52 16.41 1.87
C GLU A 73 -0.32 15.45 2.03
N TRP A 74 0.21 14.92 0.92
CA TRP A 74 1.44 14.12 0.93
C TRP A 74 2.63 14.88 1.49
N ILE A 75 2.78 16.18 1.15
CA ILE A 75 3.85 17.04 1.67
C ILE A 75 3.72 17.22 3.19
N ILE A 76 2.50 17.41 3.71
CA ILE A 76 2.26 17.49 5.16
C ILE A 76 2.69 16.20 5.86
N VAL A 77 2.25 15.06 5.35
CA VAL A 77 2.59 13.74 5.91
C VAL A 77 4.09 13.47 5.81
N ALA A 78 4.74 13.74 4.68
CA ALA A 78 6.17 13.52 4.51
C ALA A 78 7.01 14.36 5.48
N ARG A 79 6.65 15.64 5.70
CA ARG A 79 7.32 16.51 6.67
C ARG A 79 7.20 15.99 8.10
N ASP A 80 6.05 15.44 8.45
CA ASP A 80 5.85 14.86 9.78
C ASP A 80 6.67 13.59 9.98
N LEU A 81 6.75 12.73 8.97
CA LEU A 81 7.57 11.52 8.99
C LEU A 81 9.07 11.84 9.18
N ILE A 82 9.58 12.91 8.53
CA ILE A 82 10.94 13.41 8.76
C ILE A 82 11.13 13.82 10.22
N ARG A 83 10.19 14.56 10.82
CA ARG A 83 10.26 14.95 12.25
C ARG A 83 10.28 13.74 13.19
N ARG A 84 9.71 12.61 12.78
CA ARG A 84 9.74 11.33 13.52
C ARG A 84 11.01 10.51 13.24
N GLY A 85 11.96 11.02 12.46
CA GLY A 85 13.20 10.32 12.11
C GLY A 85 13.03 9.23 11.04
N LEU A 86 11.94 9.26 10.27
CA LEU A 86 11.71 8.37 9.14
C LEU A 86 12.02 9.10 7.84
N THR A 87 12.76 8.45 6.92
CA THR A 87 12.96 9.00 5.58
C THR A 87 11.82 8.57 4.66
N PRO A 88 10.99 9.52 4.14
CA PRO A 88 9.99 9.21 3.12
C PRO A 88 10.67 8.85 1.79
N VAL A 89 10.34 7.68 1.26
CA VAL A 89 10.77 7.22 -0.08
C VAL A 89 9.55 7.13 -0.98
N LEU A 90 9.59 7.82 -2.11
CA LEU A 90 8.47 7.95 -3.04
C LEU A 90 8.80 7.26 -4.38
N PRO A 91 8.34 6.03 -4.62
CA PRO A 91 8.48 5.37 -5.92
C PRO A 91 7.42 5.82 -6.92
N GLY A 92 7.74 5.66 -8.22
CA GLY A 92 6.81 5.85 -9.34
C GLY A 92 7.14 4.89 -10.48
N GLY A 93 6.12 4.24 -11.04
CA GLY A 93 6.29 3.21 -12.08
C GLY A 93 6.53 3.80 -13.48
N ASN A 94 5.86 4.87 -13.85
CA ASN A 94 6.00 5.55 -15.13
C ASN A 94 6.60 6.96 -14.95
N VAL A 95 6.82 7.67 -16.08
CA VAL A 95 7.44 9.01 -16.05
C VAL A 95 6.60 10.00 -15.24
N THR A 96 5.30 10.07 -15.50
CA THR A 96 4.38 11.01 -14.82
C THR A 96 4.31 10.75 -13.31
N GLU A 97 4.28 9.49 -12.91
CA GLU A 97 4.30 9.11 -11.49
C GLU A 97 5.62 9.49 -10.80
N ARG A 98 6.75 9.30 -11.48
CA ARG A 98 8.06 9.72 -10.96
C ARG A 98 8.20 11.24 -10.88
N GLU A 99 7.68 11.98 -11.85
CA GLU A 99 7.62 13.45 -11.79
C GLU A 99 6.78 13.94 -10.61
N ARG A 100 5.62 13.29 -10.34
CA ARG A 100 4.81 13.56 -9.16
C ARG A 100 5.59 13.27 -7.88
N ALA A 101 6.22 12.11 -7.78
CA ALA A 101 7.06 11.74 -6.64
C ALA A 101 8.20 12.74 -6.43
N ALA A 102 8.84 13.20 -7.51
CA ALA A 102 9.90 14.20 -7.47
C ALA A 102 9.41 15.57 -6.97
N ARG A 103 8.24 16.06 -7.44
CA ARG A 103 7.66 17.32 -6.93
C ARG A 103 7.38 17.27 -5.43
N ILE A 104 6.80 16.16 -4.95
CA ILE A 104 6.53 15.99 -3.51
C ILE A 104 7.85 15.93 -2.72
N ALA A 105 8.83 15.16 -3.18
CA ALA A 105 10.12 15.03 -2.51
C ALA A 105 10.89 16.37 -2.47
N GLN A 106 10.89 17.14 -3.57
CA GLN A 106 11.53 18.47 -3.62
C GLN A 106 10.92 19.48 -2.63
N ALA A 107 9.66 19.32 -2.26
CA ALA A 107 8.99 20.18 -1.28
C ALA A 107 9.29 19.80 0.18
N VAL A 108 10.06 18.72 0.42
CA VAL A 108 10.32 18.17 1.76
C VAL A 108 11.79 17.79 1.91
N ASP A 109 12.55 18.56 2.67
CA ASP A 109 13.96 18.27 2.91
C ASP A 109 14.12 16.89 3.56
N GLY A 110 14.99 16.07 2.98
CA GLY A 110 15.24 14.69 3.42
C GLY A 110 14.31 13.62 2.84
N ALA A 111 13.27 13.99 2.07
CA ALA A 111 12.49 13.01 1.32
C ALA A 111 13.22 12.60 0.03
N VAL A 112 13.00 11.36 -0.42
CA VAL A 112 13.72 10.76 -1.55
C VAL A 112 12.72 10.29 -2.62
N ALA A 113 12.79 10.87 -3.82
CA ALA A 113 12.14 10.31 -4.99
C ALA A 113 12.99 9.14 -5.51
N ALA A 114 12.39 7.95 -5.58
CA ALA A 114 13.09 6.78 -6.07
C ALA A 114 13.32 6.84 -7.59
N PRO A 115 14.42 6.29 -8.11
CA PRO A 115 14.61 6.09 -9.55
C PRO A 115 13.57 5.09 -10.11
N ALA A 116 13.66 4.78 -11.40
CA ALA A 116 12.86 3.71 -11.98
C ALA A 116 13.26 2.36 -11.37
N LEU A 117 12.29 1.63 -10.81
CA LEU A 117 12.49 0.38 -10.08
C LEU A 117 11.59 -0.72 -10.63
N GLY A 118 12.09 -1.95 -10.59
CA GLY A 118 11.30 -3.15 -10.82
C GLY A 118 10.52 -3.56 -9.57
N ILE A 119 9.55 -4.46 -9.76
CA ILE A 119 8.68 -4.91 -8.65
C ILE A 119 9.46 -5.59 -7.51
N ARG A 120 10.56 -6.29 -7.80
CA ARG A 120 11.41 -6.93 -6.78
C ARG A 120 12.12 -5.89 -5.91
N GLU A 121 12.63 -4.83 -6.51
CA GLU A 121 13.29 -3.71 -5.81
C GLU A 121 12.28 -2.95 -4.95
N LEU A 122 11.09 -2.67 -5.50
CA LEU A 122 9.99 -2.05 -4.75
C LEU A 122 9.58 -2.91 -3.55
N ALA A 123 9.43 -4.22 -3.74
CA ALA A 123 9.12 -5.14 -2.64
C ALA A 123 10.22 -5.14 -1.57
N GLY A 124 11.51 -5.06 -1.97
CA GLY A 124 12.64 -4.98 -1.05
C GLY A 124 12.65 -3.68 -0.23
N ILE A 125 12.31 -2.53 -0.85
CA ILE A 125 12.18 -1.24 -0.14
C ILE A 125 11.00 -1.30 0.83
N ILE A 126 9.85 -1.80 0.38
CA ILE A 126 8.66 -1.95 1.23
C ILE A 126 8.99 -2.85 2.43
N ALA A 127 9.60 -4.00 2.22
CA ALA A 127 9.96 -4.94 3.29
C ALA A 127 10.95 -4.37 4.32
N ARG A 128 11.76 -3.38 3.93
CA ARG A 128 12.70 -2.66 4.80
C ARG A 128 12.05 -1.48 5.52
N SER A 129 10.87 -1.03 5.07
CA SER A 129 10.22 0.15 5.63
C SER A 129 9.56 -0.14 6.97
N ARG A 130 9.52 0.85 7.85
CA ARG A 130 8.78 0.80 9.11
C ARG A 130 7.31 1.13 8.96
N LEU A 131 6.97 1.81 7.86
CA LEU A 131 5.61 2.23 7.55
C LEU A 131 5.43 2.31 6.03
N ALA A 132 4.29 1.86 5.54
CA ALA A 132 3.83 2.10 4.19
C ALA A 132 2.55 2.93 4.23
N ILE A 133 2.50 4.02 3.47
CA ILE A 133 1.28 4.81 3.26
C ILE A 133 1.04 4.85 1.76
N GLY A 134 -0.12 4.42 1.31
CA GLY A 134 -0.41 4.35 -0.12
C GLY A 134 -1.86 4.67 -0.46
N VAL A 135 -2.09 5.23 -1.63
CA VAL A 135 -3.44 5.26 -2.21
C VAL A 135 -3.89 3.83 -2.55
N ASP A 136 -5.15 3.66 -2.96
CA ASP A 136 -5.68 2.38 -3.47
C ASP A 136 -4.86 1.88 -4.68
N THR A 137 -3.83 1.09 -4.40
CA THR A 137 -2.85 0.56 -5.36
C THR A 137 -2.37 -0.84 -4.98
N GLY A 138 -1.93 -1.62 -5.97
CA GLY A 138 -1.38 -2.96 -5.74
C GLY A 138 -0.18 -3.00 -4.78
N LEU A 139 0.61 -1.93 -4.72
CA LEU A 139 1.75 -1.84 -3.80
C LEU A 139 1.33 -1.71 -2.33
N ALA A 140 0.18 -1.10 -2.02
CA ALA A 140 -0.37 -1.07 -0.67
C ALA A 140 -0.80 -2.49 -0.22
N HIS A 141 -1.39 -3.28 -1.12
CA HIS A 141 -1.67 -4.69 -0.84
C HIS A 141 -0.40 -5.51 -0.64
N LEU A 142 0.66 -5.24 -1.43
CA LEU A 142 1.96 -5.90 -1.25
C LEU A 142 2.58 -5.55 0.11
N ALA A 143 2.53 -4.29 0.54
CA ALA A 143 3.03 -3.87 1.84
C ALA A 143 2.31 -4.62 2.99
N THR A 144 0.98 -4.70 2.93
CA THR A 144 0.17 -5.44 3.89
C THR A 144 0.47 -6.95 3.86
N ALA A 145 0.69 -7.52 2.67
CA ALA A 145 1.05 -8.94 2.51
C ALA A 145 2.45 -9.25 3.06
N LEU A 146 3.36 -8.28 3.05
CA LEU A 146 4.68 -8.33 3.67
C LEU A 146 4.65 -8.04 5.18
N LYS A 147 3.46 -7.84 5.76
CA LYS A 147 3.23 -7.55 7.18
C LYS A 147 3.87 -6.23 7.66
N ILE A 148 4.13 -5.30 6.72
CA ILE A 148 4.59 -3.97 7.06
C ILE A 148 3.39 -3.15 7.53
N PRO A 149 3.49 -2.38 8.63
CA PRO A 149 2.44 -1.46 9.05
C PRO A 149 2.00 -0.58 7.88
N THR A 150 0.71 -0.67 7.48
CA THR A 150 0.22 -0.10 6.22
C THR A 150 -1.02 0.75 6.42
N LEU A 151 -0.97 1.99 5.95
CA LEU A 151 -2.12 2.86 5.77
C LEU A 151 -2.51 2.89 4.29
N ALA A 152 -3.72 2.48 3.97
CA ALA A 152 -4.26 2.55 2.61
C ALA A 152 -5.36 3.61 2.52
N LEU A 153 -5.17 4.56 1.59
CA LEU A 153 -6.00 5.74 1.44
C LEU A 153 -6.98 5.55 0.27
N TYR A 154 -8.25 5.74 0.54
CA TYR A 154 -9.33 5.57 -0.43
C TYR A 154 -10.04 6.90 -0.65
N THR A 155 -10.19 7.29 -1.91
CA THR A 155 -10.87 8.53 -2.34
C THR A 155 -12.10 8.25 -3.20
N ALA A 156 -12.08 7.15 -3.98
CA ALA A 156 -13.09 6.83 -4.99
C ALA A 156 -13.67 5.42 -4.87
N THR A 157 -13.11 4.55 -4.03
CA THR A 157 -13.50 3.14 -3.90
C THR A 157 -13.92 2.81 -2.48
N ASP A 158 -14.72 1.75 -2.32
CA ASP A 158 -15.13 1.24 -1.01
C ASP A 158 -14.10 0.22 -0.49
N PRO A 159 -13.37 0.52 0.59
CA PRO A 159 -12.39 -0.40 1.16
C PRO A 159 -13.00 -1.67 1.75
N ALA A 160 -14.28 -1.69 2.09
CA ALA A 160 -14.93 -2.89 2.63
C ALA A 160 -14.90 -4.07 1.65
N LEU A 161 -14.91 -3.79 0.34
CA LEU A 161 -14.92 -4.81 -0.70
C LEU A 161 -13.52 -5.16 -1.23
N THR A 162 -12.62 -4.19 -1.28
CA THR A 162 -11.33 -4.32 -1.97
C THR A 162 -10.17 -3.66 -1.24
N GLY A 163 -10.35 -3.29 0.03
CA GLY A 163 -9.31 -2.66 0.83
C GLY A 163 -8.11 -3.58 1.07
N VAL A 164 -7.03 -3.05 1.63
CA VAL A 164 -5.94 -3.90 2.07
C VAL A 164 -6.42 -4.78 3.21
N LEU A 165 -5.96 -6.02 3.21
CA LEU A 165 -6.33 -7.03 4.20
C LEU A 165 -5.13 -7.97 4.42
N GLY A 166 -4.74 -8.20 5.67
CA GLY A 166 -3.58 -9.03 6.02
C GLY A 166 -3.54 -9.42 7.49
N SER A 167 -2.46 -10.05 7.92
CA SER A 167 -2.23 -10.47 9.30
C SER A 167 -1.38 -9.50 10.11
N GLY A 168 -0.71 -8.53 9.47
CA GLY A 168 0.01 -7.44 10.13
C GLY A 168 -0.92 -6.27 10.48
N TRP A 169 -0.35 -5.22 11.06
CA TRP A 169 -1.10 -3.99 11.32
C TRP A 169 -1.43 -3.27 10.02
N PHE A 170 -2.67 -2.93 9.81
CA PHE A 170 -3.10 -2.10 8.69
C PHE A 170 -4.34 -1.29 9.05
N ARG A 171 -4.53 -0.18 8.33
CA ARG A 171 -5.78 0.59 8.37
C ARG A 171 -6.17 1.08 6.99
N ASN A 172 -7.43 0.89 6.63
CA ASN A 172 -8.05 1.49 5.46
C ASN A 172 -8.69 2.81 5.91
N LEU A 173 -8.30 3.94 5.29
CA LEU A 173 -8.79 5.27 5.60
C LEU A 173 -9.55 5.85 4.40
N GLY A 174 -10.63 6.56 4.67
CA GLY A 174 -11.46 7.16 3.64
C GLY A 174 -12.41 6.16 2.97
N GLY A 175 -12.85 6.49 1.76
CA GLY A 175 -13.83 5.71 1.02
C GLY A 175 -14.38 6.46 -0.18
N LYS A 176 -15.44 5.95 -0.77
CA LYS A 176 -16.08 6.61 -1.92
C LYS A 176 -16.60 8.00 -1.50
N ASN A 177 -16.04 9.05 -2.12
CA ASN A 177 -16.34 10.46 -1.84
C ASN A 177 -15.98 10.93 -0.41
N ALA A 178 -15.10 10.22 0.27
CA ALA A 178 -14.67 10.52 1.64
C ALA A 178 -13.14 10.43 1.73
N SER A 179 -12.44 11.35 1.08
CA SER A 179 -10.98 11.41 1.11
C SER A 179 -10.49 11.72 2.53
N PRO A 180 -9.53 10.95 3.08
CA PRO A 180 -8.99 11.25 4.40
C PRO A 180 -8.17 12.54 4.37
N SER A 181 -8.14 13.27 5.48
CA SER A 181 -7.25 14.42 5.69
C SER A 181 -5.85 13.97 6.13
N ALA A 182 -4.83 14.84 5.96
CA ALA A 182 -3.49 14.57 6.50
C ALA A 182 -3.53 14.33 8.02
N THR A 183 -4.37 15.03 8.76
CA THR A 183 -4.50 14.83 10.22
C THR A 183 -4.97 13.43 10.58
N GLU A 184 -5.96 12.88 9.88
CA GLU A 184 -6.43 11.50 10.08
C GLU A 184 -5.32 10.49 9.75
N VAL A 185 -4.58 10.72 8.65
CA VAL A 185 -3.45 9.88 8.24
C VAL A 185 -2.33 9.92 9.28
N LEU A 186 -1.99 11.09 9.82
CA LEU A 186 -0.96 11.25 10.85
C LEU A 186 -1.33 10.58 12.17
N THR A 187 -2.59 10.71 12.60
CA THR A 187 -3.10 10.00 13.78
C THR A 187 -2.98 8.48 13.63
N ALA A 188 -3.36 7.96 12.46
CA ALA A 188 -3.23 6.53 12.19
C ALA A 188 -1.75 6.09 12.06
N ALA A 189 -0.86 6.97 11.56
CA ALA A 189 0.57 6.69 11.50
C ALA A 189 1.21 6.59 12.90
N ASP A 190 0.74 7.38 13.87
CA ASP A 190 1.17 7.25 15.27
C ASP A 190 0.87 5.85 15.81
N GLU A 191 -0.35 5.36 15.59
CA GLU A 191 -0.75 4.02 16.03
C GLU A 191 0.06 2.91 15.31
N ALA A 192 0.27 3.08 13.99
CA ALA A 192 1.03 2.14 13.18
C ALA A 192 2.49 1.98 13.62
N LEU A 193 3.11 3.07 14.09
CA LEU A 193 4.53 3.08 14.52
C LEU A 193 4.72 2.54 15.95
N GLN A 194 3.63 2.38 16.71
CA GLN A 194 3.62 1.82 18.06
C GLN A 194 3.25 0.32 18.07
N ALA A 195 2.69 -0.21 16.96
CA ALA A 195 2.26 -1.58 16.83
C ALA A 195 3.44 -2.53 16.54
#